data_eaead2fce0ecb7ea21010a79712ebec4
#
_entry.id   eaead2fce0ecb7ea21010a79712ebec4
#
_cell.length_a   1.000
_cell.length_b   1.000
_cell.length_c   1.000
_cell.angle_alpha   90.00
_cell.angle_beta   90.00
_cell.angle_gamma   90.00
#
_symmetry.space_group_name_H-M   'P 1'
#
loop_
_entity.id
_entity.type
_entity.pdbx_description
1 polymer ?
#
loop_
_entity_poly.entity_id
_entity_poly.type
_entity_poly.pdbx_seq_one_letter_code
_entity_poly.pdbx_strand_id
1 'polypeptide(L)'
;MFAVLKREFRSYFQNVIGWLFVAALMALFGLYFYVYNLRQGYPYLYYTLSAITIIFMIAVPILTMRSFAEDRKNKTDQLMLTAPVPVAKVVLGKYLAMLAVFTVDIAVFCVTPLILRAFGTIPMGESYIAILAFWLYGAASIAVGMFISALTESQVIAAVLTFVVLFISYMMQSLTGLISSDGNWLTKILNCLDLYAPFEKFQGGCLDITAILYYVTVIVLFNFFTVQAIQKRRWSISKKTFSLSVFSSSFIVVVFALAVVANLAVDALPTRITSVDCSYSKLYSITKDTKKTMKKLKSDVTIYVLAAEKSKDAQIDSMLERYKDLSGHIRVKYVNPKSKPYFYKDYTDNAPTSNSLIVVSDKRSKVIDYYDIYDYQSNMDYSTYSYNNELKGFDAEGQITSAIQYVTMDANQLPVVYQITGHDE
;
A
#
# COMPACT_ATOMS: atom_id res chain seq x y z
N MET A 1 11.79 20.68 -22.22
CA MET A 1 10.99 19.68 -21.60
C MET A 1 9.70 19.40 -22.37
N PHE A 2 8.80 20.37 -22.58
CA PHE A 2 7.52 20.15 -23.30
C PHE A 2 7.68 19.64 -24.74
N ALA A 3 8.66 20.12 -25.49
CA ALA A 3 8.93 19.64 -26.86
C ALA A 3 9.30 18.14 -26.86
N VAL A 4 10.11 17.70 -25.89
CA VAL A 4 10.47 16.29 -25.73
C VAL A 4 9.23 15.48 -25.37
N LEU A 5 8.46 15.93 -24.37
CA LEU A 5 7.22 15.26 -23.95
C LEU A 5 6.27 15.09 -25.15
N LYS A 6 5.98 16.16 -25.90
CA LYS A 6 5.06 16.12 -27.05
C LYS A 6 5.55 15.15 -28.13
N ARG A 7 6.86 15.17 -28.44
CA ARG A 7 7.48 14.26 -29.40
C ARG A 7 7.35 12.81 -28.98
N GLU A 8 7.74 12.49 -27.73
CA GLU A 8 7.71 11.13 -27.19
C GLU A 8 6.27 10.60 -27.08
N PHE A 9 5.35 11.41 -26.53
CA PHE A 9 3.94 11.04 -26.44
C PHE A 9 3.36 10.70 -27.82
N ARG A 10 3.60 11.55 -28.81
CA ARG A 10 3.18 11.29 -30.19
C ARG A 10 3.82 10.02 -30.77
N SER A 11 5.09 9.77 -30.44
CA SER A 11 5.81 8.57 -30.89
C SER A 11 5.18 7.29 -30.37
N TYR A 12 4.66 7.24 -29.12
CA TYR A 12 3.96 6.09 -28.57
C TYR A 12 2.68 5.75 -29.36
N PHE A 13 1.92 6.75 -29.76
CA PHE A 13 0.67 6.55 -30.54
C PHE A 13 0.90 6.43 -32.07
N GLN A 14 2.05 6.83 -32.57
CA GLN A 14 2.45 6.54 -33.97
C GLN A 14 2.96 5.12 -34.14
N ASN A 15 3.37 4.46 -33.07
CA ASN A 15 3.79 3.06 -33.01
C ASN A 15 2.72 2.19 -32.38
N VAL A 16 2.79 0.89 -32.64
CA VAL A 16 1.83 -0.11 -32.11
C VAL A 16 1.93 -0.23 -30.56
N ILE A 17 3.10 0.08 -29.97
CA ILE A 17 3.37 -0.18 -28.55
C ILE A 17 2.44 0.60 -27.63
N GLY A 18 2.22 1.89 -27.89
CA GLY A 18 1.31 2.70 -27.07
C GLY A 18 -0.14 2.21 -27.13
N TRP A 19 -0.61 1.90 -28.34
CA TRP A 19 -1.95 1.32 -28.51
C TRP A 19 -2.08 -0.04 -27.90
N LEU A 20 -1.06 -0.90 -28.02
CA LEU A 20 -1.05 -2.23 -27.43
C LEU A 20 -1.11 -2.16 -25.89
N PHE A 21 -0.33 -1.23 -25.30
CA PHE A 21 -0.34 -1.01 -23.85
C PHE A 21 -1.74 -0.59 -23.35
N VAL A 22 -2.30 0.46 -23.97
CA VAL A 22 -3.63 0.99 -23.59
C VAL A 22 -4.71 -0.07 -23.83
N ALA A 23 -4.74 -0.72 -24.98
CA ALA A 23 -5.75 -1.70 -25.29
C ALA A 23 -5.67 -2.94 -24.39
N ALA A 24 -4.46 -3.44 -24.08
CA ALA A 24 -4.27 -4.59 -23.20
C ALA A 24 -4.71 -4.25 -21.76
N LEU A 25 -4.29 -3.10 -21.25
CA LEU A 25 -4.64 -2.69 -19.88
C LEU A 25 -6.15 -2.44 -19.75
N MET A 26 -6.78 -1.77 -20.72
CA MET A 26 -8.24 -1.57 -20.74
C MET A 26 -9.02 -2.87 -20.86
N ALA A 27 -8.59 -3.80 -21.73
CA ALA A 27 -9.26 -5.08 -21.90
C ALA A 27 -9.25 -5.92 -20.62
N LEU A 28 -8.10 -5.96 -19.96
CA LEU A 28 -7.93 -6.71 -18.71
C LEU A 28 -8.67 -6.03 -17.55
N PHE A 29 -8.60 -4.71 -17.44
CA PHE A 29 -9.41 -3.97 -16.49
C PHE A 29 -10.90 -4.23 -16.70
N GLY A 30 -11.38 -4.13 -17.92
CA GLY A 30 -12.79 -4.40 -18.26
C GLY A 30 -13.23 -5.82 -17.91
N LEU A 31 -12.37 -6.82 -18.14
CA LEU A 31 -12.64 -8.20 -17.77
C LEU A 31 -12.77 -8.38 -16.26
N TYR A 32 -11.79 -7.89 -15.48
CA TYR A 32 -11.84 -7.99 -14.02
C TYR A 32 -12.96 -7.12 -13.41
N PHE A 33 -13.22 -5.94 -13.98
CA PHE A 33 -14.35 -5.09 -13.61
C PHE A 33 -15.69 -5.81 -13.82
N TYR A 34 -15.86 -6.50 -14.94
CA TYR A 34 -17.04 -7.31 -15.19
C TYR A 34 -17.18 -8.43 -14.16
N VAL A 35 -16.09 -9.18 -13.89
CA VAL A 35 -16.13 -10.32 -12.96
C VAL A 35 -16.40 -9.89 -11.54
N TYR A 36 -15.63 -8.94 -11.00
CA TYR A 36 -15.73 -8.55 -9.59
C TYR A 36 -16.89 -7.58 -9.32
N ASN A 37 -16.99 -6.50 -10.10
CA ASN A 37 -17.93 -5.44 -9.78
C ASN A 37 -19.34 -5.71 -10.36
N LEU A 38 -19.45 -6.20 -11.60
CA LEU A 38 -20.76 -6.38 -12.21
C LEU A 38 -21.37 -7.76 -11.93
N ARG A 39 -20.59 -8.84 -12.02
CA ARG A 39 -21.10 -10.21 -11.83
C ARG A 39 -21.18 -10.61 -10.36
N GLN A 40 -20.14 -10.34 -9.58
CA GLN A 40 -20.08 -10.66 -8.15
C GLN A 40 -20.71 -9.58 -7.26
N GLY A 41 -20.96 -8.38 -7.81
CA GLY A 41 -21.60 -7.29 -7.09
C GLY A 41 -20.70 -6.60 -6.05
N TYR A 42 -19.38 -6.77 -6.10
CA TYR A 42 -18.48 -6.06 -5.17
C TYR A 42 -18.48 -4.55 -5.45
N PRO A 43 -18.83 -3.71 -4.46
CA PRO A 43 -18.90 -2.27 -4.65
C PRO A 43 -17.52 -1.58 -4.65
N TYR A 44 -16.45 -2.32 -4.32
CA TYR A 44 -15.10 -1.79 -4.12
C TYR A 44 -14.24 -2.01 -5.37
N LEU A 45 -13.83 -0.93 -6.00
CA LEU A 45 -12.95 -0.98 -7.19
C LEU A 45 -11.52 -1.43 -6.86
N TYR A 46 -11.13 -1.35 -5.58
CA TYR A 46 -9.82 -1.79 -5.11
C TYR A 46 -9.51 -3.24 -5.52
N TYR A 47 -10.45 -4.17 -5.40
CA TYR A 47 -10.24 -5.58 -5.76
C TYR A 47 -9.93 -5.77 -7.25
N THR A 48 -10.61 -5.03 -8.11
CA THR A 48 -10.34 -5.03 -9.55
C THR A 48 -8.95 -4.50 -9.87
N LEU A 49 -8.56 -3.37 -9.26
CA LEU A 49 -7.24 -2.77 -9.45
C LEU A 49 -6.11 -3.63 -8.87
N SER A 50 -6.32 -4.27 -7.71
CA SER A 50 -5.38 -5.21 -7.12
C SER A 50 -5.16 -6.43 -8.04
N ALA A 51 -6.22 -7.00 -8.60
CA ALA A 51 -6.12 -8.15 -9.49
C ALA A 51 -5.32 -7.85 -10.77
N ILE A 52 -5.46 -6.66 -11.34
CA ILE A 52 -4.70 -6.29 -12.54
C ILE A 52 -3.24 -5.91 -12.25
N THR A 53 -2.84 -5.72 -10.99
CA THR A 53 -1.47 -5.32 -10.63
C THR A 53 -0.43 -6.32 -11.13
N ILE A 54 -0.70 -7.64 -11.05
CA ILE A 54 0.20 -8.68 -11.55
C ILE A 54 0.42 -8.54 -13.05
N ILE A 55 -0.65 -8.26 -13.80
CA ILE A 55 -0.59 -8.12 -15.26
C ILE A 55 0.06 -6.79 -15.63
N PHE A 56 -0.18 -5.77 -14.85
CA PHE A 56 0.45 -4.47 -15.00
C PHE A 56 1.99 -4.54 -14.88
N MET A 57 2.51 -5.45 -14.05
CA MET A 57 3.96 -5.71 -13.97
C MET A 57 4.55 -6.26 -15.29
N ILE A 58 3.75 -6.83 -16.16
CA ILE A 58 4.16 -7.24 -17.52
C ILE A 58 4.01 -6.08 -18.50
N ALA A 59 2.96 -5.29 -18.35
CA ALA A 59 2.67 -4.16 -19.25
C ALA A 59 3.68 -3.01 -19.11
N VAL A 60 4.10 -2.67 -17.89
CA VAL A 60 5.07 -1.59 -17.64
C VAL A 60 6.42 -1.83 -18.33
N PRO A 61 7.05 -3.01 -18.27
CA PRO A 61 8.25 -3.32 -19.03
C PRO A 61 8.12 -3.06 -20.53
N ILE A 62 6.98 -3.41 -21.12
CA ILE A 62 6.72 -3.19 -22.55
C ILE A 62 6.68 -1.68 -22.87
N LEU A 63 6.07 -0.88 -21.99
CA LEU A 63 6.02 0.58 -22.15
C LEU A 63 7.40 1.22 -21.99
N THR A 64 8.19 0.78 -21.01
CA THR A 64 9.42 1.44 -20.59
C THR A 64 10.67 0.96 -21.33
N MET A 65 10.68 -0.30 -21.84
CA MET A 65 11.85 -0.90 -22.48
C MET A 65 12.45 -0.06 -23.61
N ARG A 66 11.59 0.68 -24.32
CA ARG A 66 11.97 1.47 -25.48
C ARG A 66 12.57 2.84 -25.13
N SER A 67 12.29 3.34 -23.93
CA SER A 67 12.55 4.73 -23.52
C SER A 67 13.98 5.21 -23.80
N PHE A 68 15.01 4.49 -23.36
CA PHE A 68 16.41 4.81 -23.53
C PHE A 68 17.20 3.71 -24.26
N ALA A 69 16.81 2.44 -24.13
CA ALA A 69 17.53 1.33 -24.76
C ALA A 69 17.48 1.42 -26.29
N GLU A 70 16.37 1.90 -26.86
CA GLU A 70 16.26 2.14 -28.30
C GLU A 70 17.17 3.28 -28.77
N ASP A 71 17.18 4.41 -28.05
CA ASP A 71 18.05 5.54 -28.39
C ASP A 71 19.52 5.11 -28.36
N ARG A 72 19.90 4.26 -27.42
CA ARG A 72 21.26 3.71 -27.33
C ARG A 72 21.58 2.77 -28.49
N LYS A 73 20.69 1.83 -28.78
CA LYS A 73 20.86 0.89 -29.89
C LYS A 73 21.05 1.63 -31.22
N ASN A 74 20.29 2.70 -31.42
CA ASN A 74 20.31 3.51 -32.65
C ASN A 74 21.37 4.64 -32.59
N LYS A 75 22.12 4.77 -31.47
CA LYS A 75 23.11 5.83 -31.22
C LYS A 75 22.52 7.26 -31.31
N THR A 76 21.20 7.41 -31.21
CA THR A 76 20.51 8.71 -31.18
C THR A 76 20.68 9.43 -29.85
N ASP A 77 21.10 8.73 -28.81
CA ASP A 77 21.50 9.29 -27.51
C ASP A 77 22.65 10.30 -27.66
N GLN A 78 23.56 10.12 -28.61
CA GLN A 78 24.66 11.03 -28.86
C GLN A 78 24.16 12.44 -29.29
N LEU A 79 23.14 12.51 -30.16
CA LEU A 79 22.51 13.76 -30.55
C LEU A 79 21.85 14.46 -29.35
N MET A 80 21.25 13.70 -28.46
CA MET A 80 20.63 14.21 -27.23
C MET A 80 21.66 14.71 -26.23
N LEU A 81 22.82 14.05 -26.15
CA LEU A 81 23.92 14.41 -25.25
C LEU A 81 24.69 15.65 -25.73
N THR A 82 24.72 15.92 -27.03
CA THR A 82 25.38 17.11 -27.65
C THR A 82 24.46 18.32 -27.69
N ALA A 83 23.15 18.14 -27.57
CA ALA A 83 22.19 19.25 -27.57
C ALA A 83 22.39 20.17 -26.35
N PRO A 84 22.18 21.49 -26.48
CA PRO A 84 22.29 22.44 -25.36
C PRO A 84 21.09 22.39 -24.40
N VAL A 85 20.68 21.17 -24.02
CA VAL A 85 19.55 20.92 -23.11
C VAL A 85 20.04 20.11 -21.93
N PRO A 86 19.70 20.49 -20.69
CA PRO A 86 20.02 19.69 -19.51
C PRO A 86 19.43 18.29 -19.61
N VAL A 87 20.23 17.25 -19.29
CA VAL A 87 19.82 15.85 -19.33
C VAL A 87 18.55 15.62 -18.48
N ALA A 88 18.45 16.26 -17.32
CA ALA A 88 17.28 16.19 -16.45
C ALA A 88 15.97 16.59 -17.17
N LYS A 89 15.99 17.62 -18.04
CA LYS A 89 14.80 18.03 -18.80
C LYS A 89 14.39 17.00 -19.85
N VAL A 90 15.34 16.24 -20.37
CA VAL A 90 15.07 15.15 -21.32
C VAL A 90 14.49 13.94 -20.59
N VAL A 91 15.11 13.52 -19.49
CA VAL A 91 14.63 12.42 -18.65
C VAL A 91 13.20 12.69 -18.18
N LEU A 92 12.95 13.86 -17.58
CA LEU A 92 11.60 14.24 -17.14
C LEU A 92 10.61 14.32 -18.31
N GLY A 93 11.04 14.77 -19.50
CA GLY A 93 10.19 14.81 -20.69
C GLY A 93 9.76 13.42 -21.15
N LYS A 94 10.67 12.44 -21.15
CA LYS A 94 10.38 11.03 -21.47
C LYS A 94 9.51 10.36 -20.39
N TYR A 95 9.85 10.57 -19.11
CA TYR A 95 9.06 10.06 -17.99
C TYR A 95 7.61 10.54 -18.06
N LEU A 96 7.40 11.85 -18.20
CA LEU A 96 6.06 12.43 -18.29
C LEU A 96 5.29 11.99 -19.54
N ALA A 97 5.97 11.67 -20.64
CA ALA A 97 5.31 11.12 -21.83
C ALA A 97 4.76 9.71 -21.56
N MET A 98 5.53 8.83 -20.92
CA MET A 98 5.07 7.49 -20.53
C MET A 98 3.95 7.56 -19.48
N LEU A 99 4.11 8.44 -18.50
CA LEU A 99 3.07 8.68 -17.49
C LEU A 99 1.77 9.19 -18.13
N ALA A 100 1.86 10.07 -19.14
CA ALA A 100 0.70 10.56 -19.88
C ALA A 100 -0.01 9.44 -20.65
N VAL A 101 0.73 8.50 -21.26
CA VAL A 101 0.13 7.30 -21.90
C VAL A 101 -0.64 6.48 -20.87
N PHE A 102 -0.05 6.20 -19.71
CA PHE A 102 -0.73 5.47 -18.63
C PHE A 102 -1.93 6.26 -18.06
N THR A 103 -1.84 7.59 -17.98
CA THR A 103 -2.94 8.43 -17.48
C THR A 103 -4.17 8.39 -18.40
N VAL A 104 -4.02 8.03 -19.69
CA VAL A 104 -5.18 7.79 -20.56
C VAL A 104 -6.03 6.63 -20.06
N ASP A 105 -5.42 5.52 -19.64
CA ASP A 105 -6.13 4.38 -19.05
C ASP A 105 -6.81 4.77 -17.74
N ILE A 106 -6.09 5.50 -16.88
CA ILE A 106 -6.61 5.98 -15.60
C ILE A 106 -7.81 6.91 -15.80
N ALA A 107 -7.80 7.76 -16.83
CA ALA A 107 -8.95 8.63 -17.13
C ALA A 107 -10.21 7.81 -17.46
N VAL A 108 -10.07 6.67 -18.13
CA VAL A 108 -11.19 5.75 -18.38
C VAL A 108 -11.60 5.05 -17.09
N PHE A 109 -10.65 4.62 -16.24
CA PHE A 109 -10.96 4.02 -14.94
C PHE A 109 -11.75 4.96 -14.03
N CYS A 110 -11.50 6.28 -14.10
CA CYS A 110 -12.26 7.28 -13.36
C CYS A 110 -13.75 7.35 -13.75
N VAL A 111 -14.13 6.83 -14.91
CA VAL A 111 -15.55 6.77 -15.33
C VAL A 111 -16.28 5.59 -14.68
N THR A 112 -15.58 4.52 -14.33
CA THR A 112 -16.20 3.27 -13.84
C THR A 112 -16.96 3.43 -12.51
N PRO A 113 -16.53 4.22 -11.51
CA PRO A 113 -17.33 4.47 -10.31
C PRO A 113 -18.67 5.14 -10.64
N LEU A 114 -18.72 6.01 -11.66
CA LEU A 114 -19.97 6.66 -12.10
C LEU A 114 -20.93 5.64 -12.71
N ILE A 115 -20.40 4.67 -13.46
CA ILE A 115 -21.20 3.56 -14.02
C ILE A 115 -21.75 2.70 -12.88
N LEU A 116 -20.93 2.30 -11.92
CA LEU A 116 -21.38 1.50 -10.78
C LEU A 116 -22.46 2.20 -9.96
N ARG A 117 -22.36 3.52 -9.80
CA ARG A 117 -23.37 4.32 -9.09
C ARG A 117 -24.78 4.23 -9.72
N ALA A 118 -24.87 3.96 -11.02
CA ALA A 118 -26.14 3.76 -11.69
C ALA A 118 -26.83 2.44 -11.30
N PHE A 119 -26.05 1.46 -10.78
CA PHE A 119 -26.57 0.15 -10.37
C PHE A 119 -26.80 0.03 -8.86
N GLY A 120 -26.24 0.95 -8.04
CA GLY A 120 -26.42 0.88 -6.60
C GLY A 120 -25.65 1.93 -5.83
N THR A 121 -25.74 1.87 -4.49
CA THR A 121 -24.97 2.73 -3.59
C THR A 121 -23.54 2.21 -3.49
N ILE A 122 -22.59 2.99 -3.98
CA ILE A 122 -21.16 2.63 -3.94
C ILE A 122 -20.34 3.66 -3.16
N PRO A 123 -19.24 3.23 -2.51
CA PRO A 123 -18.31 4.12 -1.84
C PRO A 123 -17.45 4.88 -2.86
N MET A 124 -17.94 6.03 -3.35
CA MET A 124 -17.26 6.83 -4.37
C MET A 124 -15.85 7.26 -3.92
N GLY A 125 -15.70 7.72 -2.67
CA GLY A 125 -14.41 8.16 -2.11
C GLY A 125 -13.36 7.06 -2.16
N GLU A 126 -13.72 5.86 -1.73
CA GLU A 126 -12.84 4.69 -1.73
C GLU A 126 -12.41 4.30 -3.15
N SER A 127 -13.35 4.34 -4.10
CA SER A 127 -13.07 4.02 -5.50
C SER A 127 -12.06 4.99 -6.13
N TYR A 128 -12.20 6.30 -5.91
CA TYR A 128 -11.25 7.27 -6.43
C TYR A 128 -9.89 7.22 -5.73
N ILE A 129 -9.85 6.91 -4.43
CA ILE A 129 -8.61 6.69 -3.69
C ILE A 129 -7.86 5.47 -4.24
N ALA A 130 -8.57 4.37 -4.52
CA ALA A 130 -7.98 3.18 -5.13
C ALA A 130 -7.39 3.48 -6.53
N ILE A 131 -8.10 4.27 -7.35
CA ILE A 131 -7.60 4.71 -8.66
C ILE A 131 -6.35 5.59 -8.51
N LEU A 132 -6.35 6.53 -7.55
CA LEU A 132 -5.18 7.38 -7.26
C LEU A 132 -3.98 6.52 -6.82
N ALA A 133 -4.21 5.56 -5.93
CA ALA A 133 -3.20 4.63 -5.46
C ALA A 133 -2.59 3.82 -6.61
N PHE A 134 -3.42 3.29 -7.51
CA PHE A 134 -2.96 2.56 -8.68
C PHE A 134 -2.18 3.45 -9.65
N TRP A 135 -2.61 4.71 -9.82
CA TRP A 135 -1.85 5.68 -10.62
C TRP A 135 -0.47 5.99 -10.03
N LEU A 136 -0.37 6.16 -8.71
CA LEU A 136 0.91 6.39 -8.02
C LEU A 136 1.83 5.16 -8.12
N TYR A 137 1.29 3.96 -7.89
CA TYR A 137 2.01 2.70 -8.07
C TYR A 137 2.55 2.56 -9.51
N GLY A 138 1.72 2.85 -10.51
CA GLY A 138 2.13 2.82 -11.91
C GLY A 138 3.18 3.87 -12.25
N ALA A 139 3.05 5.09 -11.72
CA ALA A 139 4.02 6.15 -11.89
C ALA A 139 5.40 5.78 -11.32
N ALA A 140 5.44 5.15 -10.13
CA ALA A 140 6.68 4.65 -9.54
C ALA A 140 7.27 3.49 -10.35
N SER A 141 6.44 2.52 -10.78
CA SER A 141 6.87 1.39 -11.61
C SER A 141 7.45 1.85 -12.96
N ILE A 142 6.86 2.86 -13.60
CA ILE A 142 7.37 3.48 -14.83
C ILE A 142 8.74 4.13 -14.58
N ALA A 143 8.94 4.81 -13.45
CA ALA A 143 10.23 5.42 -13.11
C ALA A 143 11.33 4.37 -12.96
N VAL A 144 11.03 3.24 -12.28
CA VAL A 144 11.95 2.09 -12.14
C VAL A 144 12.28 1.49 -13.50
N GLY A 145 11.28 1.21 -14.34
CA GLY A 145 11.48 0.63 -15.67
C GLY A 145 12.28 1.56 -16.59
N MET A 146 12.03 2.85 -16.54
CA MET A 146 12.80 3.85 -17.29
C MET A 146 14.28 3.86 -16.87
N PHE A 147 14.57 3.76 -15.58
CA PHE A 147 15.93 3.66 -15.07
C PHE A 147 16.65 2.42 -15.62
N ILE A 148 15.98 1.26 -15.57
CA ILE A 148 16.54 0.00 -16.09
C ILE A 148 16.79 0.10 -17.60
N SER A 149 15.85 0.68 -18.36
CA SER A 149 16.02 0.95 -19.79
C SER A 149 17.24 1.85 -20.07
N ALA A 150 17.55 2.77 -19.15
CA ALA A 150 18.71 3.64 -19.27
C ALA A 150 20.05 2.89 -19.01
N LEU A 151 20.07 1.75 -18.34
CA LEU A 151 21.28 0.97 -18.07
C LEU A 151 21.68 0.04 -19.21
N THR A 152 20.74 -0.37 -20.07
CA THR A 152 20.92 -1.39 -21.10
C THR A 152 20.86 -0.80 -22.52
N GLU A 153 21.36 -1.55 -23.52
CA GLU A 153 21.25 -1.24 -24.95
C GLU A 153 20.20 -2.11 -25.65
N SER A 154 19.81 -3.20 -25.00
CA SER A 154 18.83 -4.13 -25.53
C SER A 154 17.47 -3.91 -24.89
N GLN A 155 16.47 -3.65 -25.75
CA GLN A 155 15.08 -3.47 -25.29
C GLN A 155 14.54 -4.72 -24.58
N VAL A 156 14.89 -5.93 -25.06
CA VAL A 156 14.45 -7.19 -24.47
C VAL A 156 15.06 -7.39 -23.07
N ILE A 157 16.36 -7.11 -22.92
CA ILE A 157 17.02 -7.20 -21.60
C ILE A 157 16.41 -6.16 -20.65
N ALA A 158 16.13 -4.93 -21.13
CA ALA A 158 15.46 -3.92 -20.33
C ALA A 158 14.08 -4.37 -19.85
N ALA A 159 13.28 -4.99 -20.73
CA ALA A 159 11.96 -5.51 -20.38
C ALA A 159 12.04 -6.64 -19.34
N VAL A 160 12.90 -7.63 -19.57
CA VAL A 160 13.07 -8.77 -18.65
C VAL A 160 13.55 -8.31 -17.27
N LEU A 161 14.58 -7.45 -17.23
CA LEU A 161 15.10 -6.94 -15.94
C LEU A 161 14.05 -6.09 -15.21
N THR A 162 13.29 -5.26 -15.93
CA THR A 162 12.21 -4.47 -15.31
C THR A 162 11.13 -5.38 -14.73
N PHE A 163 10.69 -6.40 -15.47
CA PHE A 163 9.74 -7.39 -14.96
C PHE A 163 10.27 -8.08 -13.71
N VAL A 164 11.51 -8.56 -13.72
CA VAL A 164 12.11 -9.26 -12.58
C VAL A 164 12.17 -8.35 -11.35
N VAL A 165 12.59 -7.09 -11.52
CA VAL A 165 12.65 -6.13 -10.40
C VAL A 165 11.27 -5.83 -9.82
N LEU A 166 10.27 -5.59 -10.66
CA LEU A 166 8.89 -5.35 -10.22
C LEU A 166 8.28 -6.59 -9.57
N PHE A 167 8.56 -7.79 -10.11
CA PHE A 167 8.07 -9.04 -9.54
C PHE A 167 8.70 -9.35 -8.18
N ILE A 168 10.01 -9.15 -8.02
CA ILE A 168 10.69 -9.28 -6.73
C ILE A 168 10.12 -8.28 -5.73
N SER A 169 9.88 -7.03 -6.14
CA SER A 169 9.26 -6.01 -5.32
C SER A 169 7.85 -6.42 -4.85
N TYR A 170 7.03 -6.97 -5.73
CA TYR A 170 5.69 -7.49 -5.40
C TYR A 170 5.74 -8.68 -4.44
N MET A 171 6.73 -9.58 -4.60
CA MET A 171 6.92 -10.73 -3.72
C MET A 171 7.64 -10.40 -2.41
N MET A 172 8.00 -9.13 -2.17
CA MET A 172 8.90 -8.75 -1.08
C MET A 172 8.35 -9.14 0.30
N GLN A 173 7.07 -8.93 0.57
CA GLN A 173 6.44 -9.36 1.82
C GLN A 173 6.56 -10.88 2.05
N SER A 174 6.33 -11.67 1.00
CA SER A 174 6.47 -13.12 1.09
C SER A 174 7.92 -13.54 1.34
N LEU A 175 8.87 -12.93 0.62
CA LEU A 175 10.30 -13.21 0.77
C LEU A 175 10.82 -12.83 2.17
N THR A 176 10.48 -11.65 2.66
CA THR A 176 10.85 -11.23 4.01
C THR A 176 10.20 -12.11 5.08
N GLY A 177 8.99 -12.71 4.80
CA GLY A 177 8.33 -13.71 5.62
C GLY A 177 9.13 -14.98 5.83
N LEU A 178 9.85 -15.42 4.81
CA LEU A 178 10.71 -16.58 4.88
C LEU A 178 11.99 -16.34 5.71
N ILE A 179 12.47 -15.08 5.74
CA ILE A 179 13.70 -14.70 6.47
C ILE A 179 13.41 -14.59 7.97
N SER A 180 12.34 -13.91 8.35
CA SER A 180 11.95 -13.75 9.75
C SER A 180 10.47 -13.44 9.87
N SER A 181 9.77 -14.19 10.73
CA SER A 181 8.35 -13.95 11.07
C SER A 181 8.18 -12.76 12.02
N ASP A 182 9.19 -12.47 12.84
CA ASP A 182 9.11 -11.46 13.91
C ASP A 182 9.74 -10.11 13.51
N GLY A 183 10.28 -10.04 12.29
CA GLY A 183 10.86 -8.82 11.73
C GLY A 183 12.26 -8.49 12.28
N ASN A 184 13.25 -8.43 11.39
CA ASN A 184 14.63 -8.03 11.70
C ASN A 184 14.93 -6.69 11.01
N TRP A 185 16.05 -6.03 11.39
CA TRP A 185 16.51 -4.82 10.70
C TRP A 185 16.68 -5.03 9.19
N LEU A 186 17.13 -6.23 8.79
CA LEU A 186 17.28 -6.62 7.38
C LEU A 186 15.92 -6.66 6.65
N THR A 187 14.89 -7.24 7.28
CA THR A 187 13.55 -7.30 6.70
C THR A 187 12.93 -5.91 6.57
N LYS A 188 13.23 -4.98 7.49
CA LYS A 188 12.80 -3.58 7.40
C LYS A 188 13.42 -2.87 6.19
N ILE A 189 14.72 -3.07 5.94
CA ILE A 189 15.39 -2.50 4.76
C ILE A 189 14.80 -3.11 3.47
N LEU A 190 14.61 -4.42 3.43
CA LEU A 190 14.02 -5.10 2.26
C LEU A 190 12.59 -4.63 1.98
N ASN A 191 11.79 -4.41 3.02
CA ASN A 191 10.43 -3.89 2.87
C ASN A 191 10.39 -2.45 2.31
N CYS A 192 11.47 -1.66 2.43
CA CYS A 192 11.57 -0.37 1.74
C CYS A 192 11.59 -0.49 0.20
N LEU A 193 11.85 -1.69 -0.35
CA LEU A 193 11.82 -1.97 -1.79
C LEU A 193 10.45 -2.50 -2.26
N ASP A 194 9.52 -2.68 -1.35
CA ASP A 194 8.16 -3.14 -1.66
C ASP A 194 7.33 -1.99 -2.20
N LEU A 195 7.05 -2.04 -3.50
CA LEU A 195 6.18 -1.05 -4.16
C LEU A 195 4.69 -1.36 -3.97
N TYR A 196 4.35 -2.61 -3.62
CA TYR A 196 2.96 -3.03 -3.51
C TYR A 196 2.36 -2.77 -2.11
N ALA A 197 3.16 -2.94 -1.04
CA ALA A 197 2.70 -2.70 0.33
C ALA A 197 2.08 -1.30 0.56
N PRO A 198 2.64 -0.19 0.03
CA PRO A 198 1.99 1.10 0.14
C PRO A 198 0.65 1.19 -0.62
N PHE A 199 0.46 0.41 -1.70
CA PHE A 199 -0.83 0.32 -2.40
C PHE A 199 -1.91 -0.32 -1.52
N GLU A 200 -1.55 -1.35 -0.75
CA GLU A 200 -2.48 -2.01 0.18
C GLU A 200 -2.99 -1.07 1.28
N LYS A 201 -2.20 -0.07 1.70
CA LYS A 201 -2.62 0.93 2.68
C LYS A 201 -3.84 1.76 2.25
N PHE A 202 -4.13 1.83 0.96
CA PHE A 202 -5.33 2.50 0.43
C PHE A 202 -6.58 1.61 0.41
N GLN A 203 -6.45 0.35 0.79
CA GLN A 203 -7.59 -0.54 0.96
C GLN A 203 -8.52 0.02 2.04
N GLY A 204 -9.83 0.00 1.75
CA GLY A 204 -10.83 0.54 2.68
C GLY A 204 -10.98 2.06 2.63
N GLY A 205 -10.39 2.75 1.64
CA GLY A 205 -10.61 4.18 1.41
C GLY A 205 -9.86 5.11 2.37
N CYS A 206 -8.79 4.62 2.99
CA CYS A 206 -7.91 5.45 3.79
C CYS A 206 -6.84 6.10 2.89
N LEU A 207 -6.84 7.43 2.83
CA LEU A 207 -5.81 8.19 2.11
C LEU A 207 -4.60 8.34 3.03
N ASP A 208 -3.56 7.53 2.79
CA ASP A 208 -2.33 7.54 3.58
C ASP A 208 -1.25 8.42 2.92
N ILE A 209 -0.91 9.51 3.60
CA ILE A 209 0.11 10.46 3.15
C ILE A 209 1.50 9.80 3.15
N THR A 210 1.76 8.82 4.04
CA THR A 210 3.04 8.12 4.08
C THR A 210 3.26 7.32 2.79
N ALA A 211 2.22 6.64 2.32
CA ALA A 211 2.25 5.89 1.06
C ALA A 211 2.40 6.81 -0.17
N ILE A 212 1.73 7.97 -0.17
CA ILE A 212 1.89 8.96 -1.23
C ILE A 212 3.34 9.47 -1.28
N LEU A 213 3.89 9.86 -0.11
CA LEU A 213 5.26 10.34 -0.01
C LEU A 213 6.26 9.28 -0.46
N TYR A 214 6.04 8.02 -0.09
CA TYR A 214 6.86 6.90 -0.54
C TYR A 214 6.92 6.84 -2.07
N TYR A 215 5.78 6.85 -2.77
CA TYR A 215 5.74 6.82 -4.22
C TYR A 215 6.42 8.05 -4.85
N VAL A 216 6.16 9.24 -4.32
CA VAL A 216 6.82 10.46 -4.79
C VAL A 216 8.34 10.35 -4.62
N THR A 217 8.81 9.84 -3.49
CA THR A 217 10.23 9.62 -3.21
C THR A 217 10.84 8.64 -4.21
N VAL A 218 10.18 7.51 -4.48
CA VAL A 218 10.63 6.53 -5.48
C VAL A 218 10.71 7.16 -6.88
N ILE A 219 9.68 7.89 -7.28
CA ILE A 219 9.65 8.57 -8.59
C ILE A 219 10.83 9.54 -8.72
N VAL A 220 11.05 10.39 -7.73
CA VAL A 220 12.14 11.39 -7.76
C VAL A 220 13.49 10.68 -7.77
N LEU A 221 13.67 9.66 -6.92
CA LEU A 221 14.91 8.91 -6.78
C LEU A 221 15.30 8.19 -8.08
N PHE A 222 14.39 7.46 -8.72
CA PHE A 222 14.69 6.72 -9.94
C PHE A 222 14.85 7.64 -11.15
N ASN A 223 14.12 8.74 -11.23
CA ASN A 223 14.41 9.79 -12.23
C ASN A 223 15.80 10.40 -12.02
N PHE A 224 16.19 10.68 -10.77
CA PHE A 224 17.54 11.16 -10.47
C PHE A 224 18.61 10.13 -10.85
N PHE A 225 18.43 8.85 -10.52
CA PHE A 225 19.35 7.78 -10.92
C PHE A 225 19.47 7.66 -12.43
N THR A 226 18.36 7.83 -13.15
CA THR A 226 18.37 7.85 -14.62
C THR A 226 19.22 9.00 -15.16
N VAL A 227 19.09 10.20 -14.59
CA VAL A 227 19.93 11.34 -14.97
C VAL A 227 21.40 11.05 -14.70
N GLN A 228 21.74 10.50 -13.53
CA GLN A 228 23.13 10.16 -13.18
C GLN A 228 23.69 9.06 -14.09
N ALA A 229 22.91 8.03 -14.40
CA ALA A 229 23.33 6.95 -15.31
C ALA A 229 23.67 7.46 -16.70
N ILE A 230 22.90 8.42 -17.20
CA ILE A 230 23.15 9.04 -18.52
C ILE A 230 24.35 10.00 -18.45
N GLN A 231 24.46 10.81 -17.40
CA GLN A 231 25.58 11.74 -17.22
C GLN A 231 26.92 11.02 -17.05
N LYS A 232 26.96 9.90 -16.32
CA LYS A 232 28.18 9.12 -16.10
C LYS A 232 28.83 8.65 -17.42
N ARG A 233 28.07 8.49 -18.49
CA ARG A 233 28.60 8.10 -19.82
C ARG A 233 29.32 9.22 -20.53
N ARG A 234 29.09 10.49 -20.17
CA ARG A 234 29.80 11.64 -20.74
C ARG A 234 31.25 11.75 -20.26
N TRP A 235 31.62 10.97 -19.24
CA TRP A 235 32.93 11.11 -18.62
C TRP A 235 33.93 10.15 -19.27
N SER A 236 35.01 10.72 -19.85
CA SER A 236 36.15 9.94 -20.31
C SER A 236 36.94 9.38 -19.10
N ILE A 237 37.47 8.18 -19.24
CA ILE A 237 38.28 7.54 -18.19
C ILE A 237 39.64 8.24 -18.11
N SER A 238 39.77 9.22 -17.22
CA SER A 238 41.01 9.96 -16.95
C SER A 238 41.20 10.06 -15.42
N LYS A 239 42.44 10.20 -14.95
CA LYS A 239 42.73 10.36 -13.51
C LYS A 239 42.00 11.56 -12.88
N LYS A 240 41.75 12.64 -13.64
CA LYS A 240 40.92 13.79 -13.18
C LYS A 240 39.44 13.47 -13.08
N THR A 241 38.90 12.61 -13.94
CA THR A 241 37.49 12.19 -13.92
C THR A 241 37.19 11.12 -12.88
N PHE A 242 38.21 10.43 -12.34
CA PHE A 242 38.03 9.51 -11.22
C PHE A 242 37.48 10.22 -9.96
N SER A 243 38.00 11.40 -9.62
CA SER A 243 37.49 12.22 -8.51
C SER A 243 36.02 12.62 -8.70
N LEU A 244 35.62 13.02 -9.93
CA LEU A 244 34.24 13.34 -10.26
C LEU A 244 33.31 12.10 -10.21
N SER A 245 33.84 10.92 -10.61
CA SER A 245 33.08 9.67 -10.53
C SER A 245 32.82 9.25 -9.07
N VAL A 246 33.83 9.40 -8.20
CA VAL A 246 33.68 9.14 -6.76
C VAL A 246 32.70 10.13 -6.13
N PHE A 247 32.79 11.41 -6.45
CA PHE A 247 31.87 12.44 -5.98
C PHE A 247 30.41 12.14 -6.40
N SER A 248 30.19 11.79 -7.67
CA SER A 248 28.85 11.43 -8.15
C SER A 248 28.32 10.15 -7.48
N SER A 249 29.16 9.14 -7.26
CA SER A 249 28.74 7.91 -6.57
C SER A 249 28.40 8.19 -5.11
N SER A 250 29.20 9.02 -4.41
CA SER A 250 28.91 9.46 -3.04
C SER A 250 27.61 10.28 -2.98
N PHE A 251 27.37 11.13 -3.95
CA PHE A 251 26.14 11.91 -4.02
C PHE A 251 24.89 11.03 -4.22
N ILE A 252 24.97 9.96 -5.02
CA ILE A 252 23.92 8.96 -5.15
C ILE A 252 23.59 8.31 -3.80
N VAL A 253 24.62 7.92 -3.04
CA VAL A 253 24.45 7.30 -1.71
C VAL A 253 23.79 8.28 -0.74
N VAL A 254 24.23 9.54 -0.73
CA VAL A 254 23.65 10.58 0.13
C VAL A 254 22.17 10.83 -0.21
N VAL A 255 21.82 10.95 -1.50
CA VAL A 255 20.43 11.15 -1.93
C VAL A 255 19.56 9.94 -1.56
N PHE A 256 20.09 8.72 -1.71
CA PHE A 256 19.38 7.51 -1.27
C PHE A 256 19.17 7.49 0.24
N ALA A 257 20.19 7.80 1.02
CA ALA A 257 20.10 7.88 2.48
C ALA A 257 19.09 8.94 2.93
N LEU A 258 19.09 10.12 2.30
CA LEU A 258 18.09 11.17 2.57
C LEU A 258 16.67 10.72 2.25
N ALA A 259 16.47 9.99 1.16
CA ALA A 259 15.18 9.43 0.79
C ALA A 259 14.69 8.43 1.86
N VAL A 260 15.55 7.54 2.33
CA VAL A 260 15.22 6.59 3.41
C VAL A 260 14.89 7.33 4.70
N VAL A 261 15.71 8.29 5.11
CA VAL A 261 15.47 9.09 6.32
C VAL A 261 14.16 9.87 6.24
N ALA A 262 13.85 10.47 5.08
CA ALA A 262 12.59 11.19 4.90
C ALA A 262 11.36 10.27 5.04
N ASN A 263 11.40 9.07 4.45
CA ASN A 263 10.31 8.11 4.61
C ASN A 263 10.18 7.63 6.06
N LEU A 264 11.28 7.29 6.73
CA LEU A 264 11.26 6.89 8.14
C LEU A 264 10.76 8.01 9.06
N ALA A 265 11.12 9.26 8.78
CA ALA A 265 10.64 10.41 9.55
C ALA A 265 9.13 10.62 9.43
N VAL A 266 8.56 10.35 8.25
CA VAL A 266 7.11 10.47 8.03
C VAL A 266 6.35 9.27 8.59
N ASP A 267 6.92 8.07 8.52
CA ASP A 267 6.34 6.88 9.18
C ASP A 267 6.32 7.03 10.73
N ALA A 268 7.22 7.84 11.30
CA ALA A 268 7.23 8.14 12.74
C ALA A 268 6.19 9.20 13.17
N LEU A 269 5.49 9.84 12.21
CA LEU A 269 4.44 10.80 12.53
C LEU A 269 3.16 10.08 12.98
N PRO A 270 2.38 10.69 13.92
CA PRO A 270 1.10 10.10 14.35
C PRO A 270 0.13 9.87 13.19
N THR A 271 -0.55 8.73 13.19
CA THR A 271 -1.52 8.34 12.14
C THR A 271 -2.65 9.35 11.97
N ARG A 272 -2.95 10.12 13.03
CA ARG A 272 -3.93 11.22 12.99
C ARG A 272 -3.60 12.28 11.94
N ILE A 273 -2.31 12.50 11.66
CA ILE A 273 -1.83 13.53 10.72
C ILE A 273 -1.60 12.91 9.34
N THR A 274 -1.18 11.65 9.30
CA THR A 274 -0.75 10.97 8.08
C THR A 274 -1.87 10.24 7.36
N SER A 275 -3.00 9.95 8.03
CA SER A 275 -4.12 9.23 7.40
C SER A 275 -5.43 10.00 7.45
N VAL A 276 -6.08 10.15 6.30
CA VAL A 276 -7.41 10.76 6.17
C VAL A 276 -8.41 9.67 5.79
N ASP A 277 -9.42 9.49 6.64
CA ASP A 277 -10.49 8.53 6.42
C ASP A 277 -11.53 9.11 5.44
N CYS A 278 -11.57 8.54 4.25
CA CYS A 278 -12.54 8.86 3.20
C CYS A 278 -13.52 7.70 2.96
N SER A 279 -13.54 6.68 3.84
CA SER A 279 -14.46 5.56 3.74
C SER A 279 -15.92 6.02 3.89
N TYR A 280 -16.82 5.31 3.23
CA TYR A 280 -18.24 5.63 3.25
C TYR A 280 -18.85 5.57 4.66
N SER A 281 -18.49 4.56 5.42
CA SER A 281 -18.95 4.31 6.79
C SER A 281 -18.09 4.96 7.85
N LYS A 282 -17.03 5.71 7.47
CA LYS A 282 -16.05 6.31 8.39
C LYS A 282 -15.47 5.28 9.38
N LEU A 283 -15.22 4.07 8.90
CA LEU A 283 -14.77 2.91 9.67
C LEU A 283 -13.49 3.16 10.48
N TYR A 284 -12.68 4.10 10.03
CA TYR A 284 -11.43 4.48 10.69
C TYR A 284 -11.56 5.76 11.52
N SER A 285 -12.74 6.38 11.60
CA SER A 285 -12.92 7.58 12.41
C SER A 285 -13.34 7.21 13.83
N ILE A 286 -12.65 7.76 14.83
CA ILE A 286 -12.99 7.56 16.24
C ILE A 286 -14.02 8.60 16.67
N THR A 287 -15.09 8.16 17.32
CA THR A 287 -16.21 9.00 17.80
C THR A 287 -15.76 10.01 18.88
N LYS A 288 -16.56 11.04 19.08
CA LYS A 288 -16.30 12.05 20.12
C LYS A 288 -16.35 11.45 21.52
N ASP A 289 -17.17 10.43 21.74
CA ASP A 289 -17.34 9.83 23.06
C ASP A 289 -16.17 8.92 23.41
N THR A 290 -15.66 8.15 22.45
CA THR A 290 -14.39 7.41 22.62
C THR A 290 -13.23 8.36 22.90
N LYS A 291 -13.12 9.48 22.18
CA LYS A 291 -12.09 10.49 22.45
C LYS A 291 -12.17 11.07 23.86
N LYS A 292 -13.40 11.31 24.38
CA LYS A 292 -13.60 11.77 25.76
C LYS A 292 -13.20 10.71 26.78
N THR A 293 -13.55 9.47 26.52
CA THR A 293 -13.21 8.32 27.37
C THR A 293 -11.70 8.12 27.46
N MET A 294 -11.01 8.11 26.32
CA MET A 294 -9.56 7.94 26.27
C MET A 294 -8.80 9.09 26.91
N LYS A 295 -9.28 10.33 26.83
CA LYS A 295 -8.69 11.47 27.54
C LYS A 295 -8.83 11.38 29.07
N LYS A 296 -9.83 10.67 29.57
CA LYS A 296 -10.04 10.47 31.01
C LYS A 296 -9.30 9.24 31.55
N LEU A 297 -8.70 8.45 30.68
CA LEU A 297 -7.97 7.24 31.05
C LEU A 297 -6.75 7.61 31.88
N LYS A 298 -6.67 7.05 33.11
CA LYS A 298 -5.56 7.25 34.05
C LYS A 298 -4.77 5.97 34.32
N SER A 299 -5.35 4.82 34.00
CA SER A 299 -4.73 3.51 34.20
C SER A 299 -4.03 3.06 32.94
N ASP A 300 -2.88 2.43 33.07
CA ASP A 300 -2.16 1.84 31.94
C ASP A 300 -2.91 0.61 31.44
N VAL A 301 -3.10 0.55 30.11
CA VAL A 301 -3.76 -0.55 29.42
C VAL A 301 -2.83 -1.11 28.38
N THR A 302 -2.61 -2.41 28.40
CA THR A 302 -1.86 -3.11 27.35
C THR A 302 -2.83 -3.94 26.51
N ILE A 303 -2.81 -3.72 25.20
CA ILE A 303 -3.58 -4.50 24.23
C ILE A 303 -2.61 -5.45 23.52
N TYR A 304 -2.79 -6.74 23.73
CA TYR A 304 -2.06 -7.77 23.01
C TYR A 304 -2.84 -8.17 21.76
N VAL A 305 -2.21 -8.14 20.60
CA VAL A 305 -2.78 -8.60 19.34
C VAL A 305 -2.20 -9.97 19.03
N LEU A 306 -3.06 -10.97 18.89
CA LEU A 306 -2.65 -12.35 18.60
C LEU A 306 -2.38 -12.53 17.10
N ALA A 307 -1.34 -11.91 16.61
CA ALA A 307 -0.93 -11.99 15.21
C ALA A 307 0.59 -11.94 15.06
N ALA A 308 1.11 -12.63 14.04
CA ALA A 308 2.48 -12.37 13.58
C ALA A 308 2.52 -11.01 12.86
N GLU A 309 3.65 -10.31 12.91
CA GLU A 309 3.80 -8.95 12.35
C GLU A 309 3.37 -8.83 10.87
N LYS A 310 3.40 -9.92 10.13
CA LYS A 310 3.04 -10.01 8.70
C LYS A 310 1.61 -10.49 8.41
N SER A 311 0.95 -11.07 9.40
CA SER A 311 -0.45 -11.51 9.29
C SER A 311 -1.40 -10.63 10.08
N LYS A 312 -0.98 -9.39 10.34
CA LYS A 312 -1.83 -8.38 10.98
C LYS A 312 -3.00 -8.03 10.08
N ASP A 313 -4.15 -7.91 10.69
CA ASP A 313 -5.28 -7.29 10.02
C ASP A 313 -5.04 -5.78 9.93
N ALA A 314 -5.03 -5.24 8.71
CA ALA A 314 -4.68 -3.84 8.46
C ALA A 314 -5.71 -2.86 9.04
N GLN A 315 -6.98 -3.26 9.14
CA GLN A 315 -8.04 -2.42 9.67
C GLN A 315 -7.95 -2.34 11.20
N ILE A 316 -7.74 -3.48 11.86
CA ILE A 316 -7.55 -3.54 13.31
C ILE A 316 -6.27 -2.80 13.70
N ASP A 317 -5.16 -3.00 12.96
CA ASP A 317 -3.88 -2.33 13.21
C ASP A 317 -4.02 -0.80 13.11
N SER A 318 -4.66 -0.30 12.05
CA SER A 318 -4.92 1.13 11.87
C SER A 318 -5.78 1.72 13.01
N MET A 319 -6.78 0.97 13.49
CA MET A 319 -7.61 1.41 14.61
C MET A 319 -6.80 1.46 15.91
N LEU A 320 -5.98 0.46 16.20
CA LEU A 320 -5.14 0.40 17.41
C LEU A 320 -4.08 1.51 17.45
N GLU A 321 -3.47 1.85 16.31
CA GLU A 321 -2.54 2.99 16.23
C GLU A 321 -3.25 4.31 16.58
N ARG A 322 -4.49 4.50 16.14
CA ARG A 322 -5.28 5.68 16.52
C ARG A 322 -5.60 5.73 18.01
N TYR A 323 -5.84 4.58 18.66
CA TYR A 323 -6.01 4.52 20.12
C TYR A 323 -4.73 4.89 20.87
N LYS A 324 -3.56 4.44 20.40
CA LYS A 324 -2.25 4.86 20.94
C LYS A 324 -2.08 6.39 20.86
N ASP A 325 -2.47 7.00 19.74
CA ASP A 325 -2.38 8.46 19.55
C ASP A 325 -3.34 9.25 20.46
N LEU A 326 -4.43 8.63 20.95
CA LEU A 326 -5.40 9.28 21.84
C LEU A 326 -4.97 9.32 23.29
N SER A 327 -4.20 8.34 23.76
CA SER A 327 -3.78 8.24 25.16
C SER A 327 -2.41 7.57 25.29
N GLY A 328 -1.47 8.25 25.98
CA GLY A 328 -0.16 7.68 26.32
C GLY A 328 -0.21 6.49 27.30
N HIS A 329 -1.39 6.19 27.88
CA HIS A 329 -1.62 5.03 28.74
C HIS A 329 -1.92 3.75 27.97
N ILE A 330 -2.10 3.81 26.64
CA ILE A 330 -2.40 2.64 25.82
C ILE A 330 -1.11 2.13 25.17
N ARG A 331 -0.81 0.85 25.39
CA ARG A 331 0.32 0.15 24.77
C ARG A 331 -0.19 -1.01 23.95
N VAL A 332 0.24 -1.11 22.70
CA VAL A 332 -0.09 -2.24 21.81
C VAL A 332 1.13 -3.14 21.65
N LYS A 333 0.95 -4.44 21.82
CA LYS A 333 1.99 -5.46 21.68
C LYS A 333 1.48 -6.60 20.81
N TYR A 334 2.29 -7.02 19.85
CA TYR A 334 1.98 -8.16 19.00
C TYR A 334 2.57 -9.43 19.59
N VAL A 335 1.78 -10.47 19.64
CA VAL A 335 2.18 -11.80 20.11
C VAL A 335 1.89 -12.80 19.00
N ASN A 336 2.95 -13.39 18.45
CA ASN A 336 2.81 -14.38 17.41
C ASN A 336 2.33 -15.73 18.01
N PRO A 337 1.11 -16.21 17.63
CA PRO A 337 0.58 -17.47 18.16
C PRO A 337 1.42 -18.69 17.80
N LYS A 338 2.20 -18.63 16.70
CA LYS A 338 3.11 -19.73 16.33
C LYS A 338 4.33 -19.82 17.25
N SER A 339 4.82 -18.67 17.74
CA SER A 339 5.96 -18.61 18.67
C SER A 339 5.53 -18.83 20.13
N LYS A 340 4.32 -18.40 20.49
CA LYS A 340 3.77 -18.49 21.83
C LYS A 340 2.33 -19.05 21.82
N PRO A 341 2.14 -20.36 21.52
CA PRO A 341 0.81 -20.92 21.26
C PRO A 341 -0.12 -20.93 22.49
N TYR A 342 0.44 -20.85 23.69
CA TYR A 342 -0.32 -20.89 24.94
C TYR A 342 -0.41 -19.54 25.66
N PHE A 343 -0.02 -18.45 25.03
CA PHE A 343 -0.04 -17.12 25.64
C PHE A 343 -1.44 -16.70 26.13
N TYR A 344 -2.48 -17.12 25.41
CA TYR A 344 -3.87 -16.80 25.76
C TYR A 344 -4.36 -17.44 27.06
N LYS A 345 -3.74 -18.55 27.49
CA LYS A 345 -4.19 -19.31 28.70
C LYS A 345 -4.12 -18.50 29.98
N ASP A 346 -3.28 -17.48 30.04
CA ASP A 346 -3.22 -16.56 31.17
C ASP A 346 -4.46 -15.66 31.29
N TYR A 347 -5.30 -15.63 30.24
CA TYR A 347 -6.41 -14.69 30.11
C TYR A 347 -7.76 -15.37 29.79
N THR A 348 -7.77 -16.54 29.18
CA THR A 348 -8.96 -17.27 28.78
C THR A 348 -8.66 -18.76 28.58
N ASP A 349 -9.67 -19.61 28.84
CA ASP A 349 -9.58 -21.06 28.62
C ASP A 349 -9.76 -21.44 27.13
N ASN A 350 -10.51 -20.64 26.40
CA ASN A 350 -10.77 -20.88 24.97
C ASN A 350 -9.68 -20.23 24.11
N ALA A 351 -9.18 -20.96 23.11
CA ALA A 351 -8.19 -20.43 22.18
C ALA A 351 -8.83 -19.39 21.24
N PRO A 352 -8.43 -18.09 21.33
CA PRO A 352 -8.96 -17.07 20.45
C PRO A 352 -8.45 -17.24 19.01
N THR A 353 -9.22 -16.74 18.05
CA THR A 353 -8.81 -16.74 16.64
C THR A 353 -7.60 -15.82 16.40
N SER A 354 -6.90 -16.03 15.28
CA SER A 354 -5.83 -15.12 14.87
C SER A 354 -6.38 -13.69 14.67
N ASN A 355 -5.60 -12.66 15.02
CA ASN A 355 -5.98 -11.25 15.07
C ASN A 355 -6.98 -10.87 16.18
N SER A 356 -7.30 -11.78 17.12
CA SER A 356 -8.04 -11.43 18.34
C SER A 356 -7.21 -10.55 19.27
N LEU A 357 -7.88 -9.76 20.10
CA LEU A 357 -7.28 -8.81 21.02
C LEU A 357 -7.44 -9.25 22.46
N ILE A 358 -6.39 -9.08 23.28
CA ILE A 358 -6.45 -9.27 24.73
C ILE A 358 -6.12 -7.92 25.37
N VAL A 359 -7.12 -7.31 25.96
CA VAL A 359 -7.01 -6.01 26.66
C VAL A 359 -6.75 -6.26 28.13
N VAL A 360 -5.66 -5.74 28.66
CA VAL A 360 -5.18 -6.01 30.02
C VAL A 360 -4.91 -4.70 30.77
N SER A 361 -5.38 -4.61 31.99
CA SER A 361 -5.00 -3.57 32.97
C SER A 361 -4.54 -4.23 34.28
N ASP A 362 -4.16 -3.43 35.26
CA ASP A 362 -3.80 -3.89 36.60
C ASP A 362 -4.96 -4.60 37.31
N LYS A 363 -6.22 -4.31 36.91
CA LYS A 363 -7.42 -4.81 37.58
C LYS A 363 -7.97 -6.08 36.98
N ARG A 364 -7.96 -6.18 35.65
CA ARG A 364 -8.58 -7.29 34.89
C ARG A 364 -8.10 -7.35 33.45
N SER A 365 -8.53 -8.43 32.79
CA SER A 365 -8.36 -8.64 31.37
C SER A 365 -9.70 -8.89 30.68
N LYS A 366 -9.79 -8.60 29.39
CA LYS A 366 -10.90 -8.96 28.50
C LYS A 366 -10.36 -9.38 27.15
N VAL A 367 -10.82 -10.51 26.67
CA VAL A 367 -10.54 -11.01 25.32
C VAL A 367 -11.64 -10.53 24.38
N ILE A 368 -11.27 -10.10 23.20
CA ILE A 368 -12.14 -9.73 22.08
C ILE A 368 -11.76 -10.66 20.95
N ASP A 369 -12.64 -11.56 20.55
CA ASP A 369 -12.38 -12.42 19.41
C ASP A 369 -12.46 -11.64 18.10
N TYR A 370 -11.77 -12.14 17.07
CA TYR A 370 -11.79 -11.54 15.73
C TYR A 370 -13.21 -11.43 15.16
N TYR A 371 -14.05 -12.43 15.44
CA TYR A 371 -15.44 -12.44 14.98
C TYR A 371 -16.38 -11.53 15.80
N ASP A 372 -15.94 -11.02 16.95
CA ASP A 372 -16.66 -9.96 17.67
C ASP A 372 -16.39 -8.58 17.05
N ILE A 373 -15.27 -8.44 16.36
CA ILE A 373 -14.87 -7.21 15.66
C ILE A 373 -15.52 -7.12 14.28
N TYR A 374 -15.56 -8.24 13.57
CA TYR A 374 -16.15 -8.36 12.25
C TYR A 374 -17.47 -9.13 12.31
N ASP A 375 -18.57 -8.44 12.03
CA ASP A 375 -19.90 -9.07 11.95
C ASP A 375 -20.09 -9.68 10.56
N TYR A 376 -20.04 -11.02 10.51
CA TYR A 376 -20.30 -11.79 9.31
C TYR A 376 -21.70 -12.39 9.36
N GLN A 377 -22.50 -12.12 8.34
CA GLN A 377 -23.74 -12.87 8.14
C GLN A 377 -23.48 -14.03 7.18
N SER A 378 -23.68 -15.24 7.68
CA SER A 378 -23.66 -16.46 6.87
C SER A 378 -25.02 -16.67 6.23
N ASN A 379 -25.12 -16.52 4.93
CA ASN A 379 -26.30 -16.85 4.14
C ASN A 379 -26.05 -18.17 3.42
N MET A 380 -26.93 -19.15 3.59
CA MET A 380 -26.87 -20.40 2.86
C MET A 380 -27.47 -20.19 1.47
N ASP A 381 -26.65 -20.35 0.44
CA ASP A 381 -27.13 -20.41 -0.94
C ASP A 381 -27.65 -21.83 -1.23
N TYR A 382 -28.96 -22.00 -1.24
CA TYR A 382 -29.61 -23.28 -1.50
C TYR A 382 -29.41 -23.81 -2.94
N SER A 383 -28.96 -22.95 -3.86
CA SER A 383 -28.70 -23.36 -5.24
C SER A 383 -27.34 -24.04 -5.43
N THR A 384 -26.36 -23.63 -4.61
CA THR A 384 -24.98 -24.16 -4.66
C THR A 384 -24.61 -24.98 -3.40
N TYR A 385 -25.49 -25.06 -2.41
CA TYR A 385 -25.23 -25.65 -1.06
C TYR A 385 -23.96 -25.09 -0.42
N SER A 386 -23.65 -23.82 -0.67
CA SER A 386 -22.48 -23.14 -0.11
C SER A 386 -22.91 -22.02 0.86
N TYR A 387 -22.11 -21.81 1.90
CA TYR A 387 -22.28 -20.66 2.79
C TYR A 387 -21.55 -19.46 2.20
N ASN A 388 -22.28 -18.41 1.90
CA ASN A 388 -21.71 -17.11 1.58
C ASN A 388 -21.66 -16.28 2.86
N ASN A 389 -20.44 -15.98 3.32
CA ASN A 389 -20.23 -15.09 4.45
C ASN A 389 -20.12 -13.66 3.95
N GLU A 390 -21.14 -12.86 4.16
CA GLU A 390 -21.12 -11.45 3.87
C GLU A 390 -20.70 -10.65 5.10
N LEU A 391 -19.67 -9.80 4.95
CA LEU A 391 -19.27 -8.86 5.98
C LEU A 391 -20.34 -7.76 6.10
N LYS A 392 -21.06 -7.69 7.23
CA LYS A 392 -22.09 -6.68 7.50
C LYS A 392 -21.60 -5.49 8.29
N GLY A 393 -20.60 -5.68 9.13
CA GLY A 393 -20.13 -4.63 10.02
C GLY A 393 -18.69 -4.82 10.49
N PHE A 394 -18.10 -3.70 10.91
CA PHE A 394 -16.81 -3.64 11.58
C PHE A 394 -16.96 -2.79 12.82
N ASP A 395 -16.95 -3.40 14.01
CA ASP A 395 -17.18 -2.77 15.31
C ASP A 395 -15.94 -2.76 16.21
N ALA A 396 -14.77 -2.52 15.61
CA ALA A 396 -13.53 -2.43 16.38
C ALA A 396 -13.58 -1.33 17.45
N GLU A 397 -14.16 -0.17 17.13
CA GLU A 397 -14.25 0.94 18.07
C GLU A 397 -15.11 0.59 19.29
N GLY A 398 -16.30 0.04 19.07
CA GLY A 398 -17.22 -0.34 20.14
C GLY A 398 -16.60 -1.40 21.05
N GLN A 399 -16.03 -2.44 20.48
CA GLN A 399 -15.42 -3.54 21.22
C GLN A 399 -14.19 -3.09 22.02
N ILE A 400 -13.25 -2.36 21.40
CA ILE A 400 -12.04 -1.88 22.06
C ILE A 400 -12.38 -0.88 23.18
N THR A 401 -13.26 0.10 22.91
CA THR A 401 -13.67 1.08 23.91
C THR A 401 -14.36 0.43 25.10
N SER A 402 -15.30 -0.49 24.86
CA SER A 402 -15.99 -1.25 25.91
C SER A 402 -15.03 -2.10 26.73
N ALA A 403 -14.06 -2.74 26.07
CA ALA A 403 -13.07 -3.53 26.77
C ALA A 403 -12.15 -2.66 27.63
N ILE A 404 -11.68 -1.51 27.14
CA ILE A 404 -10.87 -0.57 27.92
C ILE A 404 -11.65 -0.05 29.13
N GLN A 405 -12.91 0.32 28.95
CA GLN A 405 -13.77 0.73 30.05
C GLN A 405 -13.93 -0.38 31.08
N TYR A 406 -14.24 -1.59 30.64
CA TYR A 406 -14.41 -2.76 31.52
C TYR A 406 -13.16 -3.08 32.33
N VAL A 407 -11.97 -3.11 31.71
CA VAL A 407 -10.74 -3.47 32.41
C VAL A 407 -10.26 -2.39 33.38
N THR A 408 -10.67 -1.14 33.19
CA THR A 408 -10.27 -0.01 34.03
C THR A 408 -11.28 0.36 35.12
N MET A 409 -12.53 -0.10 35.00
CA MET A 409 -13.60 0.13 35.97
C MET A 409 -13.25 -0.42 37.35
N ASP A 410 -13.68 0.26 38.42
CA ASP A 410 -13.61 -0.28 39.79
C ASP A 410 -14.65 -1.40 40.02
N ALA A 411 -14.36 -2.34 40.90
CA ALA A 411 -15.25 -3.46 41.16
C ALA A 411 -16.66 -3.03 41.57
N ASN A 412 -16.76 -1.92 42.32
CA ASN A 412 -18.02 -1.35 42.80
C ASN A 412 -18.87 -0.68 41.72
N GLN A 413 -18.32 -0.47 40.54
CA GLN A 413 -19.00 0.20 39.39
C GLN A 413 -19.53 -0.79 38.36
N LEU A 414 -19.21 -2.07 38.53
CA LEU A 414 -19.72 -3.12 37.63
C LEU A 414 -21.20 -3.36 37.87
N PRO A 415 -22.01 -3.47 36.81
CA PRO A 415 -23.38 -3.87 36.91
C PRO A 415 -23.48 -5.31 37.47
N VAL A 416 -24.30 -5.49 38.50
CA VAL A 416 -24.58 -6.82 39.07
C VAL A 416 -25.83 -7.33 38.40
N VAL A 417 -25.73 -8.48 37.74
CA VAL A 417 -26.89 -9.17 37.15
C VAL A 417 -27.33 -10.25 38.14
N TYR A 418 -28.55 -10.18 38.58
CA TYR A 418 -29.16 -11.22 39.43
C TYR A 418 -30.00 -12.13 38.55
N GLN A 419 -29.70 -13.40 38.59
CA GLN A 419 -30.58 -14.43 38.04
C GLN A 419 -31.57 -14.86 39.10
N ILE A 420 -32.84 -14.70 38.88
CA ILE A 420 -33.87 -15.21 39.77
C ILE A 420 -33.98 -16.70 39.50
N THR A 421 -33.63 -17.51 40.50
CA THR A 421 -33.80 -18.98 40.49
C THR A 421 -34.89 -19.33 41.45
N GLY A 422 -35.76 -20.31 41.12
CA GLY A 422 -36.79 -20.80 42.04
C GLY A 422 -38.24 -20.69 41.56
N HIS A 423 -38.43 -20.38 40.30
CA HIS A 423 -39.70 -20.63 39.64
C HIS A 423 -39.56 -21.94 38.85
N ASP A 424 -40.38 -22.92 39.22
CA ASP A 424 -40.46 -24.22 38.55
C ASP A 424 -40.79 -24.01 37.05
N GLU A 425 -39.76 -23.89 36.21
CA GLU A 425 -39.76 -24.16 34.79
C GLU A 425 -38.42 -24.77 34.39
#